data_4c2ea892d309c94f04bc9486fa294e85
#
_entry.id   4c2ea892d309c94f04bc9486fa294e85
#
_cell.length_a   1.000
_cell.length_b   1.000
_cell.length_c   1.000
_cell.angle_alpha   90.00
_cell.angle_beta   90.00
_cell.angle_gamma   90.00
#
_symmetry.space_group_name_H-M   'P 1'
#
loop_
_entity.id
_entity.type
_entity.pdbx_description
1 polymer ?
#
loop_
_entity_poly.entity_id
_entity_poly.type
_entity_poly.pdbx_seq_one_letter_code
_entity_poly.pdbx_strand_id
1 'polypeptide(L)'
;MDKKLRQLETFVAIGSDGNTYSVHGYEHLGRIEGLTAGVPEQWEPLGVAEYKLADGRPLQEREDGSFVVPGKSLELRRDAGQ
;
A
#
# COMPACT_ATOMS: atom_id res chain seq x y z
N MET A 1 -3.19 20.53 0.22
CA MET A 1 -3.92 19.28 0.50
C MET A 1 -3.28 18.61 1.68
N ASP A 2 -4.06 18.28 2.65
CA ASP A 2 -3.54 17.80 3.93
C ASP A 2 -3.48 16.28 3.97
N LYS A 3 -2.82 15.72 2.98
CA LYS A 3 -2.65 14.27 2.87
C LYS A 3 -1.22 13.95 2.53
N LYS A 4 -0.75 12.80 3.03
CA LYS A 4 0.55 12.28 2.62
C LYS A 4 0.54 10.76 2.72
N LEU A 5 1.53 10.15 2.08
CA LEU A 5 1.71 8.71 2.12
C LEU A 5 2.91 8.39 2.98
N ARG A 6 2.80 7.32 3.76
CA ARG A 6 3.91 6.77 4.53
C ARG A 6 4.12 5.34 4.09
N GLN A 7 5.36 4.96 3.82
CA GLN A 7 5.65 3.58 3.50
C GLN A 7 5.38 2.71 4.72
N LEU A 8 4.51 1.72 4.54
CA LEU A 8 4.07 0.84 5.61
C LEU A 8 4.87 -0.45 5.64
N GLU A 9 5.04 -1.09 4.49
CA GLU A 9 5.74 -2.36 4.40
C GLU A 9 6.20 -2.62 2.98
N THR A 10 7.16 -3.53 2.87
CA THR A 10 7.61 -4.07 1.60
C THR A 10 7.68 -5.58 1.75
N PHE A 11 7.16 -6.30 0.78
CA PHE A 11 7.19 -7.76 0.84
C PHE A 11 7.30 -8.35 -0.56
N VAL A 12 7.66 -9.62 -0.62
CA VAL A 12 7.74 -10.36 -1.87
C VAL A 12 6.42 -11.10 -2.09
N ALA A 13 5.93 -11.07 -3.31
CA ALA A 13 4.72 -11.79 -3.70
C ALA A 13 5.03 -12.70 -4.87
N ILE A 14 4.28 -13.79 -4.97
CA ILE A 14 4.41 -14.75 -6.06
C ILE A 14 3.23 -14.54 -7.01
N GLY A 15 3.54 -14.32 -8.29
CA GLY A 15 2.53 -14.11 -9.30
C GLY A 15 1.98 -15.42 -9.85
N SER A 16 0.79 -15.34 -10.42
CA SER A 16 0.17 -16.50 -11.09
C SER A 16 0.95 -16.94 -12.33
N ASP A 17 1.89 -16.11 -12.79
CA ASP A 17 2.80 -16.44 -13.89
C ASP A 17 4.07 -17.16 -13.41
N GLY A 18 4.19 -17.42 -12.12
CA GLY A 18 5.36 -18.07 -11.52
C GLY A 18 6.52 -17.16 -11.18
N ASN A 19 6.41 -15.87 -11.47
CA ASN A 19 7.46 -14.91 -11.16
C ASN A 19 7.25 -14.31 -9.77
N THR A 20 8.33 -13.77 -9.20
CA THR A 20 8.24 -13.05 -7.93
C THR A 20 8.24 -11.55 -8.20
N TYR A 21 7.57 -10.82 -7.32
CA TYR A 21 7.40 -9.38 -7.44
C TYR A 21 7.62 -8.72 -6.09
N SER A 22 8.23 -7.55 -6.10
CA SER A 22 8.32 -6.73 -4.90
C SER A 22 7.11 -5.83 -4.82
N VAL A 23 6.44 -5.85 -3.66
CA VAL A 23 5.24 -5.06 -3.42
C VAL A 23 5.54 -4.06 -2.31
N HIS A 24 5.15 -2.81 -2.54
CA HIS A 24 5.30 -1.74 -1.57
C HIS A 24 3.92 -1.30 -1.10
N GLY A 25 3.71 -1.34 0.21
CA GLY A 25 2.48 -0.88 0.82
C GLY A 25 2.66 0.51 1.41
N TYR A 26 1.66 1.34 1.22
CA TYR A 26 1.66 2.72 1.71
C TYR A 26 0.38 2.97 2.49
N GLU A 27 0.51 3.77 3.52
CA GLU A 27 -0.60 4.16 4.35
C GLU A 27 -0.93 5.62 4.06
N HIS A 28 -2.22 5.90 3.88
CA HIS A 28 -2.68 7.27 3.70
C HIS A 28 -2.84 7.94 5.04
N LEU A 29 -2.25 9.11 5.18
CA LEU A 29 -2.33 9.91 6.40
C LEU A 29 -3.08 11.20 6.11
N GLY A 30 -3.92 11.59 7.06
CA GLY A 30 -4.58 12.88 7.04
C GLY A 30 -4.02 13.78 8.12
N ARG A 31 -4.03 15.07 7.86
CA ARG A 31 -3.58 16.05 8.84
C ARG A 31 -4.65 16.21 9.93
N ILE A 32 -4.20 16.22 11.18
CA ILE A 32 -5.10 16.47 12.30
C ILE A 32 -5.41 17.94 12.35
N GLU A 33 -6.69 18.29 12.30
CA GLU A 33 -7.15 19.67 12.35
C GLU A 33 -7.49 20.08 13.77
N GLY A 34 -7.60 21.39 13.98
CA GLY A 34 -7.99 21.93 15.26
C GLY A 34 -6.85 22.07 16.26
N LEU A 35 -5.62 21.86 15.82
CA LEU A 35 -4.47 22.05 16.69
C LEU A 35 -4.20 23.54 16.91
N THR A 36 -3.73 23.86 18.11
CA THR A 36 -3.39 25.23 18.48
C THR A 36 -2.11 25.66 17.74
N ALA A 37 -2.04 26.94 17.38
CA ALA A 37 -0.85 27.51 16.77
C ALA A 37 0.36 27.26 17.66
N GLY A 38 1.49 26.91 17.05
CA GLY A 38 2.71 26.58 17.78
C GLY A 38 2.89 25.09 18.05
N VAL A 39 1.85 24.29 17.83
CA VAL A 39 1.94 22.84 17.94
C VAL A 39 2.43 22.28 16.60
N PRO A 40 3.42 21.36 16.59
CA PRO A 40 3.88 20.74 15.33
C PRO A 40 2.73 20.06 14.61
N GLU A 41 2.81 20.04 13.29
CA GLU A 41 1.84 19.28 12.49
C GLU A 41 1.81 17.84 12.92
N GLN A 42 0.60 17.32 13.03
CA GLN A 42 0.41 15.91 13.36
C GLN A 42 -0.44 15.27 12.30
N TRP A 43 -0.14 13.99 12.05
CA TRP A 43 -0.77 13.20 11.01
C TRP A 43 -1.33 11.93 11.63
N GLU A 44 -2.47 11.49 11.12
CA GLU A 44 -3.09 10.27 11.59
C GLU A 44 -3.44 9.36 10.43
N PRO A 45 -3.41 8.04 10.64
CA PRO A 45 -3.83 7.10 9.62
C PRO A 45 -5.30 7.26 9.29
N LEU A 46 -5.63 7.24 7.99
CA LEU A 46 -7.01 7.34 7.53
C LEU A 46 -7.68 5.98 7.42
N GLY A 47 -6.96 4.90 7.72
CA GLY A 47 -7.51 3.55 7.59
C GLY A 47 -7.49 3.02 6.16
N VAL A 48 -6.81 3.71 5.25
CA VAL A 48 -6.72 3.32 3.85
C VAL A 48 -5.28 2.99 3.52
N ALA A 49 -5.07 1.82 2.91
CA ALA A 49 -3.76 1.39 2.45
C ALA A 49 -3.74 1.29 0.94
N GLU A 50 -2.58 1.52 0.35
CA GLU A 50 -2.39 1.43 -1.09
C GLU A 50 -1.18 0.57 -1.36
N TYR A 51 -1.27 -0.32 -2.35
CA TYR A 51 -0.19 -1.24 -2.68
C TYR A 51 0.22 -1.03 -4.13
N LYS A 52 1.54 -1.06 -4.38
CA LYS A 52 2.10 -0.89 -5.71
C LYS A 52 3.25 -1.85 -5.92
N LEU A 53 3.46 -2.24 -7.17
CA LEU A 53 4.66 -2.97 -7.55
C LEU A 53 5.85 -2.02 -7.55
N ALA A 54 7.05 -2.61 -7.49
CA ALA A 54 8.29 -1.82 -7.49
C ALA A 54 8.40 -0.91 -8.72
N ASP A 55 7.76 -1.28 -9.84
CA ASP A 55 7.77 -0.46 -11.06
C ASP A 55 6.71 0.64 -11.05
N GLY A 56 5.95 0.78 -9.96
CA GLY A 56 4.95 1.83 -9.82
C GLY A 56 3.54 1.44 -10.22
N ARG A 57 3.32 0.24 -10.75
CA ARG A 57 1.97 -0.17 -11.14
C ARG A 57 1.12 -0.40 -9.89
N PRO A 58 -0.09 0.17 -9.83
CA PRO A 58 -0.95 -0.02 -8.67
C PRO A 58 -1.50 -1.44 -8.60
N LEU A 59 -1.78 -1.89 -7.38
CA LEU A 59 -2.39 -3.18 -7.12
C LEU A 59 -3.71 -2.98 -6.42
N GLN A 60 -4.63 -3.92 -6.63
CA GLN A 60 -5.89 -3.94 -5.91
C GLN A 60 -5.88 -5.15 -4.97
N GLU A 61 -6.07 -4.90 -3.69
CA GLU A 61 -6.16 -5.98 -2.70
C GLU A 61 -7.55 -6.60 -2.74
N ARG A 62 -7.60 -7.92 -2.67
CA ARG A 62 -8.86 -8.68 -2.63
C ARG A 62 -9.13 -9.14 -1.21
N GLU A 63 -10.37 -9.56 -0.97
CA GLU A 63 -10.81 -9.97 0.36
C GLU A 63 -10.03 -11.16 0.91
N ASP A 64 -9.51 -12.02 0.04
CA ASP A 64 -8.74 -13.19 0.46
C ASP A 64 -7.27 -12.87 0.74
N GLY A 65 -6.89 -11.60 0.66
CA GLY A 65 -5.51 -11.17 0.89
C GLY A 65 -4.61 -11.23 -0.34
N SER A 66 -5.14 -11.64 -1.49
CA SER A 66 -4.36 -11.60 -2.72
C SER A 66 -4.47 -10.22 -3.36
N PHE A 67 -3.61 -9.98 -4.36
CA PHE A 67 -3.57 -8.72 -5.09
C PHE A 67 -3.72 -8.98 -6.57
N VAL A 68 -4.34 -8.05 -7.29
CA VAL A 68 -4.44 -8.15 -8.75
C VAL A 68 -3.91 -6.87 -9.37
N VAL A 69 -3.36 -7.01 -10.57
CA VAL A 69 -2.94 -5.85 -11.37
C VAL A 69 -4.14 -5.47 -12.24
N PRO A 70 -4.74 -4.28 -12.00
CA PRO A 70 -5.92 -3.88 -12.77
C PRO A 70 -5.63 -3.89 -14.28
N GLY A 71 -6.55 -4.43 -15.04
CA GLY A 71 -6.41 -4.53 -16.50
C GLY A 71 -5.61 -5.71 -16.97
N LYS A 72 -5.11 -6.55 -16.08
CA LYS A 72 -4.36 -7.75 -16.42
C LYS A 72 -4.89 -8.94 -15.64
N SER A 73 -4.62 -10.14 -16.14
CA SER A 73 -5.05 -11.36 -15.45
C SER A 73 -3.98 -11.88 -14.49
N LEU A 74 -3.10 -10.99 -14.04
CA LEU A 74 -2.04 -11.34 -13.11
C LEU A 74 -2.53 -11.21 -11.68
N GLU A 75 -2.42 -12.29 -10.91
CA GLU A 75 -2.75 -12.31 -9.50
C GLU A 75 -1.48 -12.56 -8.70
N LEU A 76 -1.34 -11.87 -7.60
CA LEU A 76 -0.18 -11.98 -6.73
C LEU A 76 -0.61 -12.42 -5.33
N ARG A 77 0.22 -13.25 -4.69
CA ARG A 77 0.01 -13.67 -3.31
C ARG A 77 1.29 -13.45 -2.53
N ARG A 78 1.16 -13.09 -1.26
CA ARG A 78 2.33 -12.96 -0.39
C ARG A 78 3.08 -14.28 -0.37
N ASP A 79 4.40 -14.19 -0.39
CA ASP A 79 5.23 -15.37 -0.22
C ASP A 79 5.22 -15.75 1.26
N ALA A 80 4.39 -16.72 1.60
CA ALA A 80 4.24 -17.18 2.98
C ALA A 80 5.34 -18.11 3.44
N GLY A 81 6.26 -18.45 2.55
CA GLY A 81 7.38 -19.33 2.87
C GLY A 81 8.57 -18.62 3.49
N GLN A 82 8.41 -17.39 3.85
CA GLN A 82 9.47 -16.56 4.41
C GLN A 82 9.76 -16.93 5.85
#